data_a7fc94d1d7cb3a7bb8f64fb3fe1c786f
#
_entry.id   a7fc94d1d7cb3a7bb8f64fb3fe1c786f
#
_cell.length_a   1.000
_cell.length_b   1.000
_cell.length_c   1.000
_cell.angle_alpha   90.00
_cell.angle_beta   90.00
_cell.angle_gamma   90.00
#
_symmetry.space_group_name_H-M   'P 1'
#
loop_
_entity.id
_entity.type
_entity.pdbx_description
1 polymer ?
#
loop_
_entity_poly.entity_id
_entity_poly.type
_entity_poly.pdbx_seq_one_letter_code
_entity_poly.pdbx_strand_id
1 'polypeptide(L)'
;ILFVVLLTVNVSAIVVSESTPVVLINEDFSKFVEGAETAPTEQDLADESTGAIDAQYTQQAGWSGMGIFQAGGICAIAPVYNYYFYEGGYLNTPKGDYSGVITYSFRARLQEGEQSKINVVMGEGYNTIDSYIHTLTTDWQTYTGEFKKGTFDRCFIQFSAGDEDKVLIDDIKIVRIKEIIPTPKSFEATDLTREGFTAHWESSERAKDYLLSVYSKRFPDGKAPKTVKETFDTVNCTDSLISSGNPQYPEGWVVDVVTHGTRHVYTDEGNYNSASVALAFDATGDSIVTPLEDDPMDSFSFWGKTMLSGNSSKIHAEYFNGVEWKDLGYSFASSLQTGRYIDLTSSLPSDCYRVKIWFEQKNNGRVAIDDISYSCMPVRENVYVFEDKNVGSVTSYAVEGLDEDLDYYYYVKASSENGVQSEPSDEIAVIGLVAPVVAAATDVTESSYTAHWEKTPKAEGYRVNNYSVYTA
;
A
#
# COMPACT_ATOMS: atom_id res chain seq x y z
N ILE A 1 -1.41 -40.08 52.14
CA ILE A 1 -2.16 -39.51 51.03
C ILE A 1 -1.54 -38.14 50.76
N LEU A 2 -0.72 -38.09 49.70
CA LEU A 2 0.01 -36.87 49.31
C LEU A 2 -0.88 -36.16 48.25
N PHE A 3 -1.40 -34.99 48.60
CA PHE A 3 -2.10 -34.13 47.62
C PHE A 3 -1.05 -33.35 46.81
N VAL A 4 -0.92 -33.71 45.53
CA VAL A 4 -0.18 -32.91 44.55
C VAL A 4 -1.18 -31.89 43.99
N VAL A 5 -0.99 -30.61 44.35
CA VAL A 5 -1.67 -29.50 43.72
C VAL A 5 -0.93 -29.20 42.43
N LEU A 6 -1.50 -29.60 41.28
CA LEU A 6 -1.04 -29.14 40.00
C LEU A 6 -1.50 -27.67 39.82
N LEU A 7 -0.58 -26.72 39.96
CA LEU A 7 -0.76 -25.39 39.45
C LEU A 7 -0.61 -25.45 37.90
N THR A 8 -1.71 -25.39 37.18
CA THR A 8 -1.70 -25.10 35.77
C THR A 8 -1.39 -23.63 35.59
N VAL A 9 -0.15 -23.31 35.30
CA VAL A 9 0.24 -22.01 34.78
C VAL A 9 -0.27 -21.99 33.33
N ASN A 10 -1.31 -21.24 33.07
CA ASN A 10 -1.69 -20.87 31.73
C ASN A 10 -0.59 -19.97 31.16
N VAL A 11 0.40 -20.57 30.52
CA VAL A 11 1.30 -19.85 29.64
C VAL A 11 0.49 -19.55 28.40
N SER A 12 -0.10 -18.35 28.34
CA SER A 12 -0.53 -17.78 27.07
C SER A 12 0.69 -17.84 26.16
N ALA A 13 0.60 -18.62 25.10
CA ALA A 13 1.62 -18.66 24.09
C ALA A 13 1.75 -17.23 23.52
N ILE A 14 2.79 -16.54 23.96
CA ILE A 14 3.24 -15.31 23.31
C ILE A 14 3.65 -15.76 21.92
N VAL A 15 2.83 -15.47 20.94
CA VAL A 15 3.24 -15.54 19.53
C VAL A 15 4.23 -14.39 19.35
N VAL A 16 5.48 -14.68 19.68
CA VAL A 16 6.60 -13.86 19.23
C VAL A 16 6.62 -14.05 17.72
N SER A 17 6.20 -13.06 16.99
CA SER A 17 6.50 -13.00 15.56
C SER A 17 8.02 -12.83 15.47
N GLU A 18 8.73 -13.94 15.37
CA GLU A 18 10.17 -13.96 15.24
C GLU A 18 10.53 -13.26 13.95
N SER A 19 11.12 -12.07 14.08
CA SER A 19 11.85 -11.46 12.98
C SER A 19 12.90 -12.48 12.56
N THR A 20 12.80 -13.02 11.36
CA THR A 20 13.76 -14.01 10.86
C THR A 20 15.13 -13.31 10.78
N PRO A 21 16.13 -13.75 11.56
CA PRO A 21 17.46 -13.16 11.52
C PRO A 21 18.05 -13.32 10.11
N VAL A 22 18.54 -12.23 9.54
CA VAL A 22 19.19 -12.21 8.23
C VAL A 22 20.70 -12.21 8.45
N VAL A 23 21.38 -13.25 8.01
CA VAL A 23 22.84 -13.30 8.03
C VAL A 23 23.36 -12.37 6.95
N LEU A 24 24.04 -11.29 7.36
CA LEU A 24 24.65 -10.31 6.46
C LEU A 24 26.07 -10.74 6.06
N ILE A 25 26.84 -11.23 7.02
CA ILE A 25 28.23 -11.67 6.86
C ILE A 25 28.37 -13.05 7.53
N ASN A 26 29.07 -13.94 6.85
CA ASN A 26 29.55 -15.20 7.39
C ASN A 26 30.89 -15.50 6.71
N GLU A 27 31.99 -15.10 7.35
CA GLU A 27 33.34 -15.19 6.82
C GLU A 27 34.22 -16.03 7.74
N ASP A 28 34.77 -17.12 7.21
CA ASP A 28 35.62 -18.08 7.91
C ASP A 28 37.09 -18.04 7.43
N PHE A 29 37.43 -17.12 6.55
CA PHE A 29 38.74 -16.94 5.96
C PHE A 29 39.39 -18.24 5.41
N SER A 30 38.63 -19.29 5.17
CA SER A 30 39.11 -20.55 4.65
C SER A 30 39.87 -20.45 3.32
N LYS A 31 39.73 -19.32 2.62
CA LYS A 31 40.45 -18.99 1.40
C LYS A 31 41.82 -18.36 1.65
N PHE A 32 42.19 -18.03 2.88
CA PHE A 32 43.51 -17.52 3.29
C PHE A 32 44.48 -18.70 3.48
N VAL A 33 44.79 -19.37 2.39
CA VAL A 33 45.46 -20.68 2.42
C VAL A 33 46.96 -20.64 2.70
N GLU A 34 47.60 -19.48 2.59
CA GLU A 34 49.02 -19.29 2.79
C GLU A 34 49.36 -18.91 4.23
N GLY A 35 50.66 -19.06 4.60
CA GLY A 35 51.10 -18.73 5.95
C GLY A 35 50.67 -19.73 7.01
N ALA A 36 50.80 -19.33 8.25
CA ALA A 36 50.34 -20.06 9.44
C ALA A 36 50.07 -19.07 10.59
N GLU A 37 49.34 -19.49 11.60
CA GLU A 37 49.07 -18.63 12.79
C GLU A 37 50.33 -18.09 13.44
N THR A 38 51.41 -18.86 13.45
CA THR A 38 52.73 -18.45 14.02
C THR A 38 53.58 -17.69 13.05
N ALA A 39 53.27 -17.72 11.76
CA ALA A 39 54.02 -17.08 10.68
C ALA A 39 53.04 -16.65 9.57
N PRO A 40 52.27 -15.58 9.77
CA PRO A 40 51.42 -15.00 8.70
C PRO A 40 52.29 -14.60 7.50
N THR A 41 51.71 -14.47 6.32
CA THR A 41 52.40 -13.97 5.13
C THR A 41 52.92 -12.56 5.35
N GLU A 42 53.94 -12.16 4.56
CA GLU A 42 54.53 -10.80 4.61
C GLU A 42 53.75 -9.82 3.68
N GLN A 43 52.99 -10.35 2.72
CA GLN A 43 52.25 -9.53 1.76
C GLN A 43 50.91 -9.11 2.35
N ASP A 44 50.71 -7.79 2.46
CA ASP A 44 49.40 -7.23 2.76
C ASP A 44 48.42 -7.52 1.61
N LEU A 45 47.28 -8.10 1.90
CA LEU A 45 46.21 -8.39 0.92
C LEU A 45 45.39 -7.16 0.57
N ALA A 46 45.45 -6.10 1.38
CA ALA A 46 44.78 -4.85 1.13
C ALA A 46 45.54 -4.06 0.06
N ASP A 47 44.85 -3.60 -0.97
CA ASP A 47 45.42 -2.74 -2.01
C ASP A 47 45.89 -1.42 -1.39
N GLU A 48 47.12 -1.03 -1.66
CA GLU A 48 47.76 0.17 -1.06
C GLU A 48 46.99 1.48 -1.32
N SER A 49 46.25 1.57 -2.42
CA SER A 49 45.56 2.79 -2.82
C SER A 49 44.13 2.86 -2.37
N THR A 50 43.45 1.71 -2.29
CA THR A 50 42.01 1.63 -2.04
C THR A 50 41.66 0.87 -0.76
N GLY A 51 42.59 0.10 -0.21
CA GLY A 51 42.38 -0.81 0.90
C GLY A 51 41.56 -2.03 0.53
N ALA A 52 41.20 -2.22 -0.74
CA ALA A 52 40.32 -3.33 -1.16
C ALA A 52 41.05 -4.68 -1.07
N ILE A 53 40.33 -5.70 -0.58
CA ILE A 53 40.76 -7.09 -0.59
C ILE A 53 40.09 -7.80 -1.77
N ASP A 54 40.88 -8.51 -2.59
CA ASP A 54 40.37 -9.23 -3.75
C ASP A 54 39.34 -10.29 -3.32
N ALA A 55 38.23 -10.35 -4.05
CA ALA A 55 37.12 -11.26 -3.78
C ALA A 55 37.48 -12.75 -3.83
N GLN A 56 38.60 -13.10 -4.46
CA GLN A 56 39.10 -14.50 -4.44
C GLN A 56 39.46 -14.98 -3.03
N TYR A 57 39.79 -14.06 -2.11
CA TYR A 57 40.25 -14.39 -0.76
C TYR A 57 39.11 -14.48 0.26
N THR A 58 37.92 -13.98 -0.03
CA THR A 58 36.82 -13.90 0.93
C THR A 58 35.58 -14.62 0.41
N GLN A 59 34.66 -15.03 1.31
CA GLN A 59 33.40 -15.67 0.93
C GLN A 59 32.46 -14.67 0.22
N GLN A 60 32.56 -13.39 0.59
CA GLN A 60 31.77 -12.31 0.03
C GLN A 60 32.68 -11.17 -0.42
N ALA A 61 32.43 -10.61 -1.61
CA ALA A 61 33.19 -9.47 -2.12
C ALA A 61 32.93 -8.21 -1.32
N GLY A 62 33.88 -7.25 -1.36
CA GLY A 62 33.73 -5.92 -0.78
C GLY A 62 34.41 -5.70 0.57
N TRP A 63 35.19 -6.66 1.06
CA TRP A 63 36.06 -6.47 2.20
C TRP A 63 37.16 -5.47 1.87
N SER A 64 37.60 -4.72 2.88
CA SER A 64 38.72 -3.80 2.78
C SER A 64 39.46 -3.70 4.11
N GLY A 65 40.70 -3.18 4.08
CA GLY A 65 41.48 -3.08 5.30
C GLY A 65 42.86 -2.47 5.07
N MET A 66 43.70 -2.66 6.06
CA MET A 66 45.11 -2.32 6.07
C MET A 66 45.82 -3.26 7.04
N GLY A 67 46.98 -3.77 6.64
CA GLY A 67 47.70 -4.74 7.45
C GLY A 67 47.00 -6.08 7.58
N ILE A 68 46.52 -6.62 6.46
CA ILE A 68 45.76 -7.85 6.36
C ILE A 68 46.60 -8.96 5.74
N PHE A 69 46.87 -10.01 6.47
CA PHE A 69 47.78 -11.09 6.07
C PHE A 69 47.07 -12.46 6.19
N GLN A 70 47.50 -13.41 5.35
CA GLN A 70 47.04 -14.78 5.44
C GLN A 70 47.78 -15.52 6.56
N ALA A 71 47.08 -16.37 7.29
CA ALA A 71 47.60 -17.12 8.41
C ALA A 71 47.08 -18.60 8.44
N GLY A 72 47.03 -19.25 7.25
CA GLY A 72 46.64 -20.65 7.13
C GLY A 72 45.15 -20.92 7.44
N GLY A 73 44.26 -20.23 6.76
CA GLY A 73 42.79 -20.29 6.95
C GLY A 73 42.27 -19.27 7.96
N ILE A 74 43.09 -18.31 8.36
CA ILE A 74 42.76 -17.28 9.37
C ILE A 74 43.23 -15.92 8.85
N CYS A 75 42.56 -14.88 9.21
CA CYS A 75 42.98 -13.50 8.94
C CYS A 75 43.88 -12.99 10.06
N ALA A 76 45.08 -12.52 9.72
CA ALA A 76 45.94 -11.79 10.64
C ALA A 76 45.81 -10.29 10.34
N ILE A 77 45.58 -9.49 11.40
CA ILE A 77 45.58 -8.02 11.38
C ILE A 77 46.84 -7.59 12.11
N ALA A 78 47.73 -6.87 11.43
CA ALA A 78 48.98 -6.45 12.01
C ALA A 78 49.28 -5.01 11.68
N PRO A 79 50.11 -4.29 12.50
CA PRO A 79 50.50 -2.92 12.24
C PRO A 79 51.28 -2.78 10.93
N VAL A 80 51.05 -1.67 10.23
CA VAL A 80 51.79 -1.31 9.04
C VAL A 80 52.71 -0.11 9.35
N TYR A 81 53.96 -0.17 8.88
CA TYR A 81 54.91 0.92 9.07
C TYR A 81 54.64 2.04 8.04
N ASN A 82 54.28 3.22 8.55
CA ASN A 82 54.05 4.41 7.74
C ASN A 82 55.19 5.43 7.94
N TYR A 83 56.30 5.25 7.25
CA TYR A 83 57.49 6.11 7.20
C TYR A 83 57.99 6.75 8.51
N TYR A 84 57.14 6.96 9.52
CA TYR A 84 57.43 7.64 10.78
C TYR A 84 57.02 6.86 12.03
N PHE A 85 55.99 6.02 11.91
CA PHE A 85 55.42 5.24 13.04
C PHE A 85 54.69 4.02 12.53
N TYR A 86 54.40 3.09 13.44
CA TYR A 86 53.48 2.01 13.16
C TYR A 86 52.04 2.51 13.34
N GLU A 87 51.19 2.12 12.42
CA GLU A 87 49.76 2.37 12.45
C GLU A 87 49.06 1.03 12.58
N GLY A 88 48.11 0.92 13.50
CA GLY A 88 47.36 -0.31 13.75
C GLY A 88 46.54 -0.79 12.54
N GLY A 89 46.66 -2.07 12.27
CA GLY A 89 45.86 -2.67 11.17
C GLY A 89 44.37 -2.70 11.47
N TYR A 90 43.59 -2.74 10.41
CA TYR A 90 42.12 -2.87 10.51
C TYR A 90 41.52 -3.66 9.36
N LEU A 91 40.37 -4.29 9.61
CA LEU A 91 39.56 -5.04 8.65
C LEU A 91 38.14 -4.48 8.62
N ASN A 92 37.64 -4.10 7.48
CA ASN A 92 36.25 -3.65 7.27
C ASN A 92 35.45 -4.71 6.54
N THR A 93 34.23 -4.92 7.00
CA THR A 93 33.25 -5.73 6.26
C THR A 93 32.81 -5.03 4.97
N PRO A 94 32.23 -5.77 4.02
CA PRO A 94 31.49 -5.18 2.91
C PRO A 94 30.48 -4.15 3.39
N LYS A 95 30.38 -3.04 2.63
CA LYS A 95 29.35 -2.01 2.89
C LYS A 95 27.97 -2.54 2.54
N GLY A 96 26.99 -2.23 3.38
CA GLY A 96 25.63 -2.69 3.18
C GLY A 96 24.60 -2.01 4.08
N ASP A 97 23.38 -2.52 4.01
CA ASP A 97 22.29 -2.12 4.89
C ASP A 97 22.42 -2.86 6.24
N TYR A 98 22.93 -2.15 7.24
CA TYR A 98 23.02 -2.59 8.62
C TYR A 98 21.92 -1.95 9.49
N SER A 99 20.76 -1.64 8.92
CA SER A 99 19.62 -1.09 9.65
C SER A 99 19.02 -2.12 10.63
N GLY A 100 18.44 -1.64 11.72
CA GLY A 100 17.86 -2.46 12.79
C GLY A 100 18.87 -2.85 13.87
N VAL A 101 18.62 -3.95 14.57
CA VAL A 101 19.54 -4.49 15.56
C VAL A 101 20.55 -5.40 14.86
N ILE A 102 21.81 -5.06 14.98
CA ILE A 102 22.93 -5.83 14.39
C ILE A 102 23.66 -6.55 15.50
N THR A 103 23.63 -7.87 15.46
CA THR A 103 24.48 -8.69 16.34
C THR A 103 25.70 -9.17 15.57
N TYR A 104 26.83 -9.19 16.24
CA TYR A 104 28.04 -9.75 15.70
C TYR A 104 28.67 -10.78 16.61
N SER A 105 29.38 -11.73 16.00
CA SER A 105 30.26 -12.66 16.67
C SER A 105 31.51 -12.85 15.82
N PHE A 106 32.64 -13.07 16.50
CA PHE A 106 33.90 -13.43 15.84
C PHE A 106 34.77 -14.19 16.83
N ARG A 107 35.71 -14.99 16.33
CA ARG A 107 36.78 -15.59 17.12
C ARG A 107 38.03 -14.76 16.95
N ALA A 108 38.75 -14.52 18.04
CA ALA A 108 40.02 -13.82 17.95
C ALA A 108 40.95 -14.21 19.10
N ARG A 109 42.24 -13.97 18.86
CA ARG A 109 43.31 -14.04 19.87
C ARG A 109 44.47 -13.13 19.46
N LEU A 110 45.35 -12.84 20.40
CA LEU A 110 46.64 -12.26 20.09
C LEU A 110 47.58 -13.34 19.52
N GLN A 111 48.44 -12.95 18.57
CA GLN A 111 49.51 -13.83 18.12
C GLN A 111 50.55 -14.01 19.24
N GLU A 112 50.92 -12.91 19.94
CA GLU A 112 51.86 -12.85 21.05
C GLU A 112 51.47 -11.74 22.02
N GLY A 113 52.09 -11.70 23.22
CA GLY A 113 51.82 -10.70 24.23
C GLY A 113 50.93 -11.22 25.37
N GLU A 114 50.62 -10.38 26.36
CA GLU A 114 49.79 -10.79 27.48
C GLU A 114 48.32 -10.42 27.26
N GLN A 115 48.03 -9.18 26.92
CA GLN A 115 46.71 -8.64 26.67
C GLN A 115 46.76 -7.47 25.72
N SER A 116 45.74 -7.34 24.87
CA SER A 116 45.47 -6.14 24.08
C SER A 116 44.00 -5.97 23.83
N LYS A 117 43.64 -5.03 22.97
CA LYS A 117 42.27 -4.67 22.68
C LYS A 117 42.01 -4.74 21.19
N ILE A 118 40.84 -5.22 20.81
CA ILE A 118 40.27 -5.03 19.48
C ILE A 118 39.06 -4.11 19.60
N ASN A 119 39.02 -3.08 18.77
CA ASN A 119 37.90 -2.17 18.69
C ASN A 119 37.00 -2.60 17.54
N VAL A 120 35.72 -2.81 17.82
CA VAL A 120 34.69 -3.19 16.85
C VAL A 120 33.80 -1.97 16.65
N VAL A 121 33.83 -1.36 15.49
CA VAL A 121 33.18 -0.09 15.16
C VAL A 121 32.16 -0.28 14.06
N MET A 122 30.94 0.18 14.27
CA MET A 122 29.99 0.42 13.17
C MET A 122 30.22 1.84 12.67
N GLY A 123 30.50 1.98 11.38
CA GLY A 123 30.80 3.26 10.76
C GLY A 123 30.12 3.51 9.43
N GLU A 124 29.99 4.77 9.06
CA GLU A 124 29.57 5.24 7.75
C GLU A 124 30.56 6.32 7.25
N GLY A 125 31.30 6.00 6.19
CA GLY A 125 32.39 6.87 5.73
C GLY A 125 33.43 7.04 6.83
N TYR A 126 33.61 8.27 7.31
CA TYR A 126 34.55 8.62 8.42
C TYR A 126 33.82 8.75 9.76
N ASN A 127 32.52 8.53 9.83
CA ASN A 127 31.73 8.71 11.05
C ASN A 127 31.58 7.38 11.80
N THR A 128 31.94 7.38 13.09
CA THR A 128 31.62 6.29 14.01
C THR A 128 30.17 6.45 14.47
N ILE A 129 29.38 5.40 14.28
CA ILE A 129 27.99 5.35 14.74
C ILE A 129 27.93 4.75 16.16
N ASP A 130 28.63 3.64 16.37
CA ASP A 130 28.69 2.93 17.65
C ASP A 130 29.99 2.12 17.70
N SER A 131 30.49 1.82 18.90
CA SER A 131 31.72 1.05 19.05
C SER A 131 31.78 0.25 20.33
N TYR A 132 32.45 -0.90 20.27
CA TYR A 132 32.71 -1.79 21.39
C TYR A 132 34.19 -2.19 21.45
N ILE A 133 34.74 -2.33 22.65
CA ILE A 133 36.12 -2.73 22.87
C ILE A 133 36.10 -4.10 23.54
N HIS A 134 36.79 -5.08 22.95
CA HIS A 134 37.02 -6.39 23.54
C HIS A 134 38.48 -6.53 23.94
N THR A 135 38.73 -7.15 25.11
CA THR A 135 40.08 -7.48 25.55
C THR A 135 40.45 -8.85 25.04
N LEU A 136 41.54 -8.94 24.31
CA LEU A 136 42.08 -10.17 23.72
C LEU A 136 43.21 -10.75 24.62
N THR A 137 43.31 -12.07 24.60
CA THR A 137 44.42 -12.85 25.15
C THR A 137 45.04 -13.71 24.04
N THR A 138 46.07 -14.48 24.35
CA THR A 138 46.67 -15.44 23.44
C THR A 138 45.86 -16.71 23.21
N ASP A 139 44.78 -16.91 23.97
CA ASP A 139 43.86 -18.03 23.78
C ASP A 139 42.73 -17.64 22.84
N TRP A 140 42.33 -18.55 21.94
CA TRP A 140 41.16 -18.38 21.08
C TRP A 140 39.90 -18.23 21.89
N GLN A 141 39.20 -17.10 21.73
CA GLN A 141 37.91 -16.84 22.36
C GLN A 141 36.90 -16.32 21.33
N THR A 142 35.61 -16.56 21.63
CA THR A 142 34.51 -15.99 20.83
C THR A 142 34.03 -14.72 21.52
N TYR A 143 33.98 -13.66 20.77
CA TYR A 143 33.49 -12.34 21.17
C TYR A 143 32.17 -12.06 20.50
N THR A 144 31.24 -11.42 21.21
CA THR A 144 29.92 -11.07 20.71
C THR A 144 29.56 -9.66 21.14
N GLY A 145 28.69 -9.01 20.37
CA GLY A 145 28.13 -7.72 20.72
C GLY A 145 26.91 -7.39 19.88
N GLU A 146 26.31 -6.24 20.20
CA GLU A 146 25.09 -5.78 19.57
C GLU A 146 25.14 -4.28 19.35
N PHE A 147 24.92 -3.83 18.12
CA PHE A 147 24.73 -2.43 17.76
C PHE A 147 23.23 -2.13 17.68
N LYS A 148 22.78 -1.10 18.42
CA LYS A 148 21.36 -0.73 18.55
C LYS A 148 20.93 0.44 17.67
N LYS A 149 21.86 1.03 16.93
CA LYS A 149 21.59 2.20 16.10
C LYS A 149 21.97 1.90 14.66
N GLY A 150 21.02 1.91 13.75
CA GLY A 150 21.34 1.82 12.34
C GLY A 150 20.13 2.03 11.44
N THR A 151 20.12 3.13 10.70
CA THR A 151 19.23 3.40 9.57
C THR A 151 20.06 3.73 8.33
N PHE A 152 21.16 2.99 8.06
CA PHE A 152 22.15 3.44 7.09
C PHE A 152 22.42 2.40 6.01
N ASP A 153 22.22 2.80 4.77
CA ASP A 153 22.38 1.95 3.57
C ASP A 153 23.84 1.70 3.18
N ARG A 154 24.83 2.32 3.88
CA ARG A 154 26.26 2.29 3.51
C ARG A 154 27.19 2.08 4.69
N CYS A 155 26.72 1.41 5.71
CA CYS A 155 27.51 1.09 6.89
C CYS A 155 28.47 -0.07 6.63
N PHE A 156 29.48 -0.14 7.46
CA PHE A 156 30.40 -1.27 7.58
C PHE A 156 30.72 -1.51 9.05
N ILE A 157 31.24 -2.70 9.37
CA ILE A 157 31.81 -2.98 10.68
C ILE A 157 33.31 -3.12 10.52
N GLN A 158 34.06 -2.37 11.31
CA GLN A 158 35.52 -2.38 11.33
C GLN A 158 36.02 -3.11 12.58
N PHE A 159 37.01 -3.94 12.40
CA PHE A 159 37.78 -4.58 13.46
C PHE A 159 39.18 -3.97 13.44
N SER A 160 39.56 -3.21 14.48
CA SER A 160 40.86 -2.52 14.52
C SER A 160 41.71 -3.05 15.64
N ALA A 161 42.94 -3.42 15.32
CA ALA A 161 43.99 -3.75 16.27
C ALA A 161 44.69 -2.50 16.81
N GLY A 162 45.42 -2.61 17.92
CA GLY A 162 46.31 -1.54 18.40
C GLY A 162 47.58 -1.38 17.55
N ASP A 163 48.28 -0.28 17.73
CA ASP A 163 49.46 0.11 16.89
C ASP A 163 50.64 -0.86 16.96
N GLU A 164 50.69 -1.72 17.99
CA GLU A 164 51.80 -2.66 18.17
C GLU A 164 51.28 -4.13 18.17
N ASP A 165 49.96 -4.33 18.00
CA ASP A 165 49.36 -5.63 18.21
C ASP A 165 49.18 -6.42 16.91
N LYS A 166 49.42 -7.74 17.00
CA LYS A 166 49.09 -8.69 15.96
C LYS A 166 47.91 -9.53 16.42
N VAL A 167 46.79 -9.32 15.78
CA VAL A 167 45.51 -10.01 16.08
C VAL A 167 45.24 -11.07 15.02
N LEU A 168 44.91 -12.29 15.47
CA LEU A 168 44.33 -13.32 14.63
C LEU A 168 42.82 -13.32 14.81
N ILE A 169 42.07 -13.24 13.71
CA ILE A 169 40.61 -13.19 13.72
C ILE A 169 40.04 -14.21 12.72
N ASP A 170 38.90 -14.80 13.11
CA ASP A 170 38.24 -15.86 12.35
C ASP A 170 36.74 -15.91 12.67
N ASP A 171 35.97 -16.68 11.88
CA ASP A 171 34.53 -16.96 12.10
C ASP A 171 33.71 -15.70 12.32
N ILE A 172 33.89 -14.67 11.50
CA ILE A 172 33.10 -13.43 11.62
C ILE A 172 31.67 -13.70 11.11
N LYS A 173 30.73 -13.55 12.01
CA LYS A 173 29.30 -13.63 11.68
C LYS A 173 28.58 -12.36 12.12
N ILE A 174 27.86 -11.75 11.18
CA ILE A 174 27.04 -10.57 11.42
C ILE A 174 25.63 -10.89 11.02
N VAL A 175 24.70 -10.65 11.92
CA VAL A 175 23.28 -10.96 11.75
C VAL A 175 22.46 -9.69 12.01
N ARG A 176 21.59 -9.36 11.07
CA ARG A 176 20.59 -8.32 11.23
C ARG A 176 19.30 -8.94 11.79
N ILE A 177 18.85 -8.42 12.90
CA ILE A 177 17.51 -8.69 13.43
C ILE A 177 16.64 -7.50 13.03
N LYS A 178 15.75 -7.69 12.05
CA LYS A 178 14.78 -6.66 11.69
C LYS A 178 13.81 -6.52 12.87
N GLU A 179 13.82 -5.35 13.51
CA GLU A 179 12.81 -5.05 14.53
C GLU A 179 11.43 -5.04 13.86
N ILE A 180 10.52 -5.86 14.35
CA ILE A 180 9.13 -5.87 13.93
C ILE A 180 8.31 -5.40 15.12
N ILE A 181 7.48 -4.38 14.88
CA ILE A 181 6.52 -3.89 15.85
C ILE A 181 5.15 -4.41 15.43
N PRO A 182 4.43 -5.09 16.33
CA PRO A 182 3.07 -5.52 16.01
C PRO A 182 2.18 -4.33 15.68
N THR A 183 1.38 -4.49 14.63
CA THR A 183 0.39 -3.50 14.22
C THR A 183 -0.64 -3.31 15.34
N PRO A 184 -0.91 -2.07 15.79
CA PRO A 184 -1.96 -1.82 16.77
C PRO A 184 -3.33 -2.16 16.17
N LYS A 185 -4.26 -2.61 17.00
CA LYS A 185 -5.65 -2.80 16.61
C LYS A 185 -6.42 -1.53 16.95
N SER A 186 -7.03 -0.90 15.93
CA SER A 186 -7.91 0.24 16.12
C SER A 186 -9.34 -0.17 16.43
N PHE A 187 -10.09 0.68 17.11
CA PHE A 187 -11.49 0.49 17.52
C PHE A 187 -12.37 1.61 16.97
N GLU A 188 -13.67 1.48 17.10
CA GLU A 188 -14.64 2.51 16.76
C GLU A 188 -14.37 3.80 17.56
N ALA A 189 -14.59 4.93 16.90
CA ALA A 189 -14.48 6.26 17.54
C ALA A 189 -15.57 6.47 18.58
N THR A 190 -15.25 7.20 19.65
CA THR A 190 -16.21 7.65 20.67
C THR A 190 -16.25 9.18 20.76
N ASP A 191 -17.06 9.71 21.67
CA ASP A 191 -17.19 11.14 21.97
C ASP A 191 -17.41 12.00 20.71
N LEU A 192 -18.26 11.49 19.81
CA LEU A 192 -18.57 12.13 18.55
C LEU A 192 -19.22 13.49 18.79
N THR A 193 -18.63 14.53 18.20
CA THR A 193 -19.15 15.89 18.17
C THR A 193 -19.31 16.37 16.72
N ARG A 194 -19.80 17.56 16.49
CA ARG A 194 -19.89 18.15 15.15
C ARG A 194 -18.51 18.33 14.51
N GLU A 195 -17.51 18.62 15.32
CA GLU A 195 -16.18 19.03 14.87
C GLU A 195 -15.07 18.10 15.40
N GLY A 196 -15.41 16.87 15.89
CA GLY A 196 -14.39 16.01 16.45
C GLY A 196 -14.89 14.66 16.96
N PHE A 197 -13.92 13.84 17.36
CA PHE A 197 -14.12 12.51 17.93
C PHE A 197 -12.92 12.07 18.76
N THR A 198 -13.05 11.00 19.52
CA THR A 198 -11.91 10.34 20.18
C THR A 198 -11.58 9.05 19.43
N ALA A 199 -10.36 8.95 18.90
CA ALA A 199 -9.80 7.74 18.30
C ALA A 199 -9.27 6.79 19.38
N HIS A 200 -9.37 5.48 19.18
CA HIS A 200 -8.95 4.44 20.14
C HIS A 200 -8.20 3.30 19.46
N TRP A 201 -7.21 2.73 20.18
CA TRP A 201 -6.47 1.54 19.74
C TRP A 201 -5.93 0.74 20.93
N GLU A 202 -5.57 -0.51 20.68
CA GLU A 202 -4.85 -1.33 21.66
C GLU A 202 -3.37 -0.93 21.71
N SER A 203 -2.77 -1.09 22.90
CA SER A 203 -1.32 -0.96 23.01
C SER A 203 -0.61 -2.08 22.24
N SER A 204 0.39 -1.70 21.46
CA SER A 204 1.26 -2.64 20.76
C SER A 204 2.53 -2.90 21.56
N GLU A 205 2.97 -4.16 21.61
CA GLU A 205 4.22 -4.53 22.26
C GLU A 205 5.41 -3.83 21.60
N ARG A 206 6.34 -3.31 22.39
CA ARG A 206 7.51 -2.53 21.96
C ARG A 206 7.21 -1.16 21.36
N ALA A 207 5.96 -0.75 21.32
CA ALA A 207 5.63 0.62 20.94
C ALA A 207 6.13 1.60 22.02
N LYS A 208 6.88 2.60 21.57
CA LYS A 208 7.23 3.78 22.35
C LYS A 208 6.17 4.85 22.21
N ASP A 209 5.81 5.11 20.95
CA ASP A 209 4.88 6.14 20.55
C ASP A 209 3.90 5.58 19.51
N TYR A 210 2.80 6.31 19.27
CA TYR A 210 1.84 6.02 18.21
C TYR A 210 1.77 7.16 17.22
N LEU A 211 1.58 6.81 15.96
CA LEU A 211 1.43 7.72 14.84
C LEU A 211 0.00 7.61 14.34
N LEU A 212 -0.79 8.65 14.56
CA LEU A 212 -2.19 8.71 14.16
C LEU A 212 -2.32 9.46 12.84
N SER A 213 -3.04 8.88 11.89
CA SER A 213 -3.46 9.54 10.65
C SER A 213 -4.97 9.68 10.63
N VAL A 214 -5.43 10.89 10.33
CA VAL A 214 -6.86 11.23 10.19
C VAL A 214 -7.08 11.92 8.86
N TYR A 215 -8.06 11.47 8.10
CA TYR A 215 -8.32 11.98 6.76
C TYR A 215 -9.80 11.85 6.37
N SER A 216 -10.19 12.61 5.35
CA SER A 216 -11.45 12.44 4.63
C SER A 216 -11.17 11.90 3.22
N LYS A 217 -12.14 11.18 2.63
CA LYS A 217 -12.07 10.72 1.24
C LYS A 217 -12.86 11.69 0.37
N ARG A 218 -12.15 12.45 -0.46
CA ARG A 218 -12.74 13.50 -1.32
C ARG A 218 -12.44 13.22 -2.79
N PHE A 219 -13.28 13.74 -3.65
CA PHE A 219 -12.91 13.79 -5.07
C PHE A 219 -11.80 14.81 -5.27
N PRO A 220 -10.86 14.55 -6.22
CA PRO A 220 -9.85 15.53 -6.59
C PRO A 220 -10.49 16.85 -7.03
N ASP A 221 -9.75 17.95 -6.87
CA ASP A 221 -10.24 19.28 -7.24
C ASP A 221 -10.73 19.33 -8.69
N GLY A 222 -11.95 19.83 -8.87
CA GLY A 222 -12.61 19.94 -10.18
C GLY A 222 -13.22 18.64 -10.70
N LYS A 223 -13.11 17.52 -9.98
CA LYS A 223 -13.75 16.25 -10.31
C LYS A 223 -15.07 16.10 -9.55
N ALA A 224 -16.07 15.55 -10.24
CA ALA A 224 -17.39 15.23 -9.65
C ALA A 224 -17.98 14.02 -10.39
N PRO A 225 -18.87 13.26 -9.77
CA PRO A 225 -19.63 12.23 -10.44
C PRO A 225 -20.33 12.81 -11.67
N LYS A 226 -20.24 12.09 -12.79
CA LYS A 226 -20.86 12.49 -14.08
C LYS A 226 -21.88 11.43 -14.47
N THR A 227 -23.06 11.87 -14.91
CA THR A 227 -24.06 10.99 -15.52
C THR A 227 -24.30 11.43 -16.94
N VAL A 228 -24.26 10.48 -17.85
CA VAL A 228 -24.53 10.70 -19.28
C VAL A 228 -25.76 9.90 -19.66
N LYS A 229 -26.67 10.52 -20.36
CA LYS A 229 -27.80 9.87 -21.01
C LYS A 229 -27.81 10.28 -22.48
N GLU A 230 -27.74 9.31 -23.38
CA GLU A 230 -27.78 9.52 -24.82
C GLU A 230 -29.00 8.80 -25.40
N THR A 231 -29.88 9.57 -26.02
CA THR A 231 -31.15 9.10 -26.60
C THR A 231 -31.11 9.07 -28.12
N PHE A 232 -30.02 9.55 -28.74
CA PHE A 232 -29.84 9.68 -30.18
C PHE A 232 -30.89 10.52 -30.93
N ASP A 233 -31.78 11.20 -30.19
CA ASP A 233 -32.86 12.04 -30.80
C ASP A 233 -32.33 13.23 -31.56
N THR A 234 -31.10 13.65 -31.31
CA THR A 234 -30.40 14.72 -32.05
C THR A 234 -29.74 14.23 -33.34
N VAL A 235 -29.74 12.90 -33.57
CA VAL A 235 -29.22 12.33 -34.81
C VAL A 235 -30.10 12.80 -35.98
N ASN A 236 -29.62 13.80 -36.68
CA ASN A 236 -30.34 14.40 -37.81
C ASN A 236 -30.30 13.49 -38.99
N CYS A 237 -31.27 12.59 -39.08
CA CYS A 237 -31.45 11.65 -40.17
C CYS A 237 -32.88 11.72 -40.68
N THR A 238 -33.09 12.34 -41.85
CA THR A 238 -34.43 12.48 -42.46
C THR A 238 -34.93 11.18 -43.08
N ASP A 239 -34.05 10.21 -43.24
CA ASP A 239 -34.38 8.88 -43.79
C ASP A 239 -33.57 7.82 -43.00
N SER A 240 -34.21 6.73 -42.68
CA SER A 240 -33.56 5.61 -41.97
C SER A 240 -32.53 4.86 -42.81
N LEU A 241 -32.42 5.15 -44.12
CA LEU A 241 -31.54 4.46 -45.07
C LEU A 241 -30.19 5.18 -45.21
N ILE A 242 -29.13 4.42 -45.31
CA ILE A 242 -27.74 4.90 -45.53
C ILE A 242 -27.61 5.75 -46.79
N SER A 243 -28.47 5.53 -47.79
CA SER A 243 -28.46 6.29 -49.04
C SER A 243 -28.82 7.78 -48.90
N SER A 244 -29.33 8.21 -47.78
CA SER A 244 -29.84 9.57 -47.57
C SER A 244 -28.86 10.55 -46.91
N GLY A 245 -27.62 10.16 -46.65
CA GLY A 245 -26.55 11.00 -46.08
C GLY A 245 -25.94 10.41 -44.81
N ASN A 246 -24.86 11.02 -44.34
CA ASN A 246 -24.23 10.61 -43.11
C ASN A 246 -24.90 11.30 -41.90
N PRO A 247 -25.51 10.57 -40.95
CA PRO A 247 -26.01 11.16 -39.75
C PRO A 247 -24.84 11.71 -38.90
N GLN A 248 -25.12 12.79 -38.17
CA GLN A 248 -24.17 13.31 -37.21
C GLN A 248 -24.49 12.69 -35.85
N TYR A 249 -23.58 11.92 -35.33
CA TYR A 249 -23.68 11.35 -33.98
C TYR A 249 -23.13 12.33 -32.94
N PRO A 250 -23.53 12.21 -31.69
CA PRO A 250 -23.03 13.06 -30.64
C PRO A 250 -21.50 13.00 -30.51
N GLU A 251 -20.91 14.09 -30.06
CA GLU A 251 -19.45 14.21 -29.93
C GLU A 251 -18.87 13.12 -29.00
N GLY A 252 -17.76 12.55 -29.43
CA GLY A 252 -17.06 11.50 -28.68
C GLY A 252 -17.60 10.08 -28.87
N TRP A 253 -18.83 9.93 -29.37
CA TRP A 253 -19.38 8.62 -29.72
C TRP A 253 -18.83 8.10 -31.03
N VAL A 254 -18.52 6.81 -31.09
CA VAL A 254 -18.12 6.14 -32.32
C VAL A 254 -19.20 5.13 -32.69
N VAL A 255 -19.92 5.42 -33.77
CA VAL A 255 -21.03 4.60 -34.26
C VAL A 255 -20.68 4.09 -35.65
N ASP A 256 -20.62 2.78 -35.83
CA ASP A 256 -20.42 2.10 -37.08
C ASP A 256 -21.61 1.19 -37.40
N VAL A 257 -22.62 1.76 -38.04
CA VAL A 257 -23.79 1.03 -38.57
C VAL A 257 -23.87 1.12 -40.07
N VAL A 258 -22.89 1.79 -40.72
CA VAL A 258 -22.87 2.08 -42.16
C VAL A 258 -22.04 1.08 -42.94
N THR A 259 -20.92 0.65 -42.36
CA THR A 259 -19.96 -0.21 -43.08
C THR A 259 -20.55 -1.60 -43.37
N HIS A 260 -21.46 -2.07 -42.55
CA HIS A 260 -22.00 -3.42 -42.61
C HIS A 260 -23.50 -3.47 -42.88
N GLY A 261 -24.25 -2.45 -42.47
CA GLY A 261 -25.71 -2.41 -42.52
C GLY A 261 -26.30 -1.63 -43.66
N THR A 262 -27.62 -1.49 -43.67
CA THR A 262 -28.42 -0.74 -44.67
C THR A 262 -29.16 0.42 -44.05
N ARG A 263 -29.15 0.56 -42.72
CA ARG A 263 -29.89 1.59 -41.96
C ARG A 263 -28.99 2.23 -40.93
N HIS A 264 -29.20 3.52 -40.70
CA HIS A 264 -28.59 4.27 -39.58
C HIS A 264 -29.43 4.16 -38.33
N VAL A 265 -30.73 4.37 -38.45
CA VAL A 265 -31.68 4.46 -37.34
C VAL A 265 -33.00 3.78 -37.70
N TYR A 266 -33.79 3.49 -36.68
CA TYR A 266 -35.20 3.14 -36.79
C TYR A 266 -36.03 4.34 -36.33
N THR A 267 -37.00 4.74 -37.18
CA THR A 267 -37.91 5.87 -36.94
C THR A 267 -39.37 5.43 -36.79
N ASP A 268 -39.69 4.14 -37.00
CA ASP A 268 -41.03 3.63 -36.85
C ASP A 268 -41.44 3.52 -35.38
N GLU A 269 -42.67 3.92 -35.06
CA GLU A 269 -43.23 3.85 -33.73
C GLU A 269 -43.07 2.43 -33.13
N GLY A 270 -42.64 2.38 -31.87
CA GLY A 270 -42.39 1.14 -31.16
C GLY A 270 -41.02 0.50 -31.43
N ASN A 271 -40.17 1.07 -32.30
CA ASN A 271 -38.82 0.62 -32.57
C ASN A 271 -37.76 1.51 -31.92
N TYR A 272 -38.17 2.46 -31.12
CA TYR A 272 -37.36 3.32 -30.22
C TYR A 272 -38.04 3.38 -28.85
N ASN A 273 -37.33 3.78 -27.83
CA ASN A 273 -37.87 3.89 -26.47
C ASN A 273 -38.18 5.34 -26.12
N SER A 274 -37.25 6.25 -26.25
CA SER A 274 -37.46 7.68 -26.06
C SER A 274 -37.50 8.40 -27.41
N ALA A 275 -38.31 9.40 -27.45
CA ALA A 275 -38.62 10.39 -28.49
C ALA A 275 -38.80 9.89 -29.96
N SER A 276 -37.78 9.74 -30.81
CA SER A 276 -38.06 9.60 -32.23
C SER A 276 -37.22 8.61 -33.01
N VAL A 277 -36.08 8.21 -32.48
CA VAL A 277 -35.16 7.32 -33.21
C VAL A 277 -34.39 6.37 -32.27
N ALA A 278 -34.02 5.19 -32.74
CA ALA A 278 -33.06 4.30 -32.16
C ALA A 278 -31.98 3.92 -33.16
N LEU A 279 -30.76 3.61 -32.72
CA LEU A 279 -29.72 3.09 -33.61
C LEU A 279 -30.11 1.74 -34.21
N ALA A 280 -29.85 1.57 -35.51
CA ALA A 280 -30.18 0.37 -36.23
C ALA A 280 -28.98 -0.57 -36.33
N PHE A 281 -28.99 -1.64 -35.52
CA PHE A 281 -28.09 -2.77 -35.72
C PHE A 281 -28.75 -3.77 -36.67
N ASP A 282 -28.38 -3.70 -37.95
CA ASP A 282 -29.00 -4.53 -38.98
C ASP A 282 -28.03 -5.43 -39.76
N ALA A 283 -26.74 -5.42 -39.41
CA ALA A 283 -25.70 -6.30 -39.91
C ALA A 283 -24.70 -6.74 -38.83
N THR A 284 -24.08 -7.90 -39.00
CA THR A 284 -22.95 -8.33 -38.20
C THR A 284 -21.81 -7.32 -38.33
N GLY A 285 -21.28 -6.87 -37.18
CA GLY A 285 -20.23 -5.85 -37.10
C GLY A 285 -20.74 -4.44 -36.74
N ASP A 286 -22.03 -4.14 -36.88
CA ASP A 286 -22.59 -2.88 -36.40
C ASP A 286 -22.25 -2.66 -34.94
N SER A 287 -21.82 -1.46 -34.61
CA SER A 287 -21.31 -1.16 -33.27
C SER A 287 -21.53 0.27 -32.81
N ILE A 288 -21.56 0.46 -31.52
CA ILE A 288 -21.50 1.75 -30.87
C ILE A 288 -20.50 1.70 -29.73
N VAL A 289 -19.71 2.76 -29.61
CA VAL A 289 -18.71 2.94 -28.56
C VAL A 289 -18.98 4.27 -27.85
N THR A 290 -19.04 4.26 -26.54
CA THR A 290 -19.19 5.49 -25.75
C THR A 290 -17.99 6.42 -25.92
N PRO A 291 -18.08 7.69 -25.55
CA PRO A 291 -16.90 8.54 -25.35
C PRO A 291 -15.87 7.85 -24.42
N LEU A 292 -14.60 8.20 -24.62
CA LEU A 292 -13.56 7.84 -23.67
C LEU A 292 -13.66 8.77 -22.46
N GLU A 293 -13.87 8.21 -21.29
CA GLU A 293 -14.01 8.99 -20.07
C GLU A 293 -12.67 9.06 -19.31
N ASP A 294 -12.46 10.15 -18.58
CA ASP A 294 -11.28 10.33 -17.74
C ASP A 294 -11.38 9.55 -16.42
N ASP A 295 -12.60 9.24 -16.00
CA ASP A 295 -12.90 8.53 -14.76
C ASP A 295 -13.65 7.23 -15.07
N PRO A 296 -13.48 6.17 -14.27
CA PRO A 296 -14.10 4.88 -14.56
C PRO A 296 -15.63 4.95 -14.45
N MET A 297 -16.29 4.18 -15.30
CA MET A 297 -17.74 4.01 -15.26
C MET A 297 -18.14 3.10 -14.11
N ASP A 298 -19.10 3.53 -13.32
CA ASP A 298 -19.68 2.78 -12.18
C ASP A 298 -21.10 2.28 -12.48
N SER A 299 -21.73 2.74 -13.55
CA SER A 299 -22.99 2.20 -14.06
C SER A 299 -23.03 2.25 -15.57
N PHE A 300 -23.75 1.30 -16.18
CA PHE A 300 -24.01 1.28 -17.62
C PHE A 300 -25.29 0.53 -17.93
N SER A 301 -26.19 1.14 -18.69
CA SER A 301 -27.40 0.52 -19.18
C SER A 301 -27.77 1.06 -20.55
N PHE A 302 -28.55 0.29 -21.30
CA PHE A 302 -29.13 0.70 -22.57
C PHE A 302 -30.47 0.04 -22.79
N TRP A 303 -31.30 0.64 -23.63
CA TRP A 303 -32.52 -0.01 -24.10
C TRP A 303 -32.25 -0.78 -25.40
N GLY A 304 -32.80 -2.00 -25.51
CA GLY A 304 -32.68 -2.82 -26.68
C GLY A 304 -33.98 -3.51 -27.07
N LYS A 305 -34.23 -3.62 -28.37
CA LYS A 305 -35.39 -4.32 -28.93
C LYS A 305 -35.02 -5.11 -30.18
N THR A 306 -35.46 -6.38 -30.23
CA THR A 306 -35.33 -7.22 -31.42
C THR A 306 -36.55 -7.06 -32.33
N MET A 307 -36.34 -6.95 -33.66
CA MET A 307 -37.36 -6.61 -34.63
C MET A 307 -38.17 -7.78 -35.16
N LEU A 308 -37.77 -9.02 -34.94
CA LEU A 308 -38.46 -10.22 -35.43
C LEU A 308 -38.63 -11.26 -34.33
N SER A 309 -39.74 -11.97 -34.35
CA SER A 309 -39.94 -13.15 -33.51
C SER A 309 -39.00 -14.28 -33.92
N GLY A 310 -38.44 -15.00 -32.98
CA GLY A 310 -37.48 -16.07 -33.25
C GLY A 310 -36.07 -15.57 -33.63
N ASN A 311 -35.79 -14.31 -33.39
CA ASN A 311 -34.46 -13.73 -33.58
C ASN A 311 -33.46 -14.38 -32.60
N SER A 312 -32.42 -14.99 -33.15
CA SER A 312 -31.30 -15.58 -32.37
C SER A 312 -29.97 -14.82 -32.60
N SER A 313 -30.07 -13.58 -33.08
CA SER A 313 -28.92 -12.69 -33.20
C SER A 313 -28.29 -12.41 -31.86
N LYS A 314 -26.97 -12.15 -31.82
CA LYS A 314 -26.21 -11.90 -30.61
C LYS A 314 -25.66 -10.47 -30.62
N ILE A 315 -25.92 -9.79 -29.55
CA ILE A 315 -25.24 -8.54 -29.17
C ILE A 315 -24.20 -8.87 -28.11
N HIS A 316 -23.04 -8.25 -28.23
CA HIS A 316 -21.91 -8.43 -27.33
C HIS A 316 -21.50 -7.10 -26.73
N ALA A 317 -20.96 -7.12 -25.52
CA ALA A 317 -20.45 -5.93 -24.85
C ALA A 317 -19.00 -6.14 -24.42
N GLU A 318 -18.18 -5.14 -24.73
CA GLU A 318 -16.76 -5.06 -24.37
C GLU A 318 -16.52 -3.75 -23.60
N TYR A 319 -15.49 -3.73 -22.76
CA TYR A 319 -15.02 -2.52 -22.10
C TYR A 319 -13.56 -2.24 -22.39
N PHE A 320 -13.17 -0.98 -22.32
CA PHE A 320 -11.79 -0.52 -22.45
C PHE A 320 -11.26 -0.14 -21.08
N ASN A 321 -10.15 -0.76 -20.67
CA ASN A 321 -9.54 -0.56 -19.35
C ASN A 321 -8.46 0.54 -19.32
N GLY A 322 -8.40 1.38 -20.37
CA GLY A 322 -7.34 2.37 -20.54
C GLY A 322 -6.16 1.88 -21.40
N VAL A 323 -6.02 0.56 -21.59
CA VAL A 323 -4.93 -0.06 -22.37
C VAL A 323 -5.46 -0.93 -23.49
N GLU A 324 -6.43 -1.80 -23.21
CA GLU A 324 -6.95 -2.80 -24.13
C GLU A 324 -8.47 -3.01 -23.96
N TRP A 325 -9.11 -3.58 -24.97
CA TRP A 325 -10.49 -4.01 -24.91
C TRP A 325 -10.60 -5.38 -24.27
N LYS A 326 -11.57 -5.55 -23.39
CA LYS A 326 -11.89 -6.81 -22.69
C LYS A 326 -13.37 -7.13 -22.77
N ASP A 327 -13.68 -8.42 -22.74
CA ASP A 327 -15.04 -8.92 -22.74
C ASP A 327 -15.74 -8.59 -21.40
N LEU A 328 -16.94 -8.03 -21.46
CA LEU A 328 -17.84 -7.88 -20.29
C LEU A 328 -18.63 -9.16 -19.96
N GLY A 329 -18.43 -10.23 -20.74
CA GLY A 329 -19.15 -11.50 -20.55
C GLY A 329 -20.64 -11.42 -20.87
N TYR A 330 -21.09 -10.38 -21.58
CA TYR A 330 -22.49 -10.17 -21.89
C TYR A 330 -22.79 -10.48 -23.33
N SER A 331 -23.70 -11.41 -23.53
CA SER A 331 -24.28 -11.71 -24.85
C SER A 331 -25.77 -11.98 -24.67
N PHE A 332 -26.59 -11.36 -25.49
CA PHE A 332 -28.03 -11.65 -25.46
C PHE A 332 -28.59 -11.95 -26.86
N ALA A 333 -29.62 -12.75 -26.87
CA ALA A 333 -30.38 -13.09 -28.06
C ALA A 333 -31.88 -12.89 -27.77
N SER A 334 -32.68 -12.90 -28.80
CA SER A 334 -34.13 -13.09 -28.93
C SER A 334 -35.11 -12.68 -27.84
N SER A 335 -34.71 -12.41 -26.60
CA SER A 335 -35.63 -12.13 -25.48
C SER A 335 -36.13 -10.69 -25.39
N LEU A 336 -35.82 -9.85 -26.37
CA LEU A 336 -36.09 -8.41 -26.40
C LEU A 336 -37.24 -8.01 -27.33
N GLN A 337 -38.14 -8.88 -27.65
CA GLN A 337 -39.24 -8.60 -28.61
C GLN A 337 -40.11 -7.40 -28.21
N THR A 338 -40.29 -7.16 -26.92
CA THR A 338 -41.10 -6.04 -26.42
C THR A 338 -40.28 -4.77 -26.16
N GLY A 339 -38.95 -4.86 -26.30
CA GLY A 339 -38.01 -3.82 -25.85
C GLY A 339 -37.88 -3.76 -24.33
N ARG A 340 -36.66 -3.62 -23.83
CA ARG A 340 -36.39 -3.44 -22.41
C ARG A 340 -35.03 -2.82 -22.17
N TYR A 341 -34.84 -2.27 -20.99
CA TYR A 341 -33.52 -1.90 -20.50
C TYR A 341 -32.69 -3.13 -20.16
N ILE A 342 -31.42 -3.04 -20.48
CA ILE A 342 -30.38 -4.00 -20.16
C ILE A 342 -29.38 -3.25 -19.30
N ASP A 343 -29.23 -3.73 -18.07
CA ASP A 343 -28.36 -3.17 -17.06
C ASP A 343 -27.10 -4.03 -16.94
N LEU A 344 -25.94 -3.46 -17.22
CA LEU A 344 -24.62 -4.09 -17.13
C LEU A 344 -23.82 -3.61 -15.90
N THR A 345 -24.39 -2.79 -15.05
CA THR A 345 -23.72 -2.18 -13.89
C THR A 345 -22.99 -3.20 -13.01
N SER A 346 -23.64 -4.33 -12.73
CA SER A 346 -23.03 -5.40 -11.92
C SER A 346 -21.88 -6.15 -12.60
N SER A 347 -21.71 -5.97 -13.91
CA SER A 347 -20.65 -6.61 -14.70
C SER A 347 -19.48 -5.66 -14.99
N LEU A 348 -19.60 -4.37 -14.64
CA LEU A 348 -18.54 -3.40 -14.88
C LEU A 348 -17.39 -3.60 -13.89
N PRO A 349 -16.16 -3.75 -14.37
CA PRO A 349 -14.99 -3.69 -13.51
C PRO A 349 -14.64 -2.23 -13.15
N SER A 350 -13.90 -2.06 -12.08
CA SER A 350 -13.50 -0.73 -11.57
C SER A 350 -12.55 0.06 -12.48
N ASP A 351 -12.04 -0.56 -13.54
CA ASP A 351 -11.17 0.03 -14.55
C ASP A 351 -11.86 0.19 -15.93
N CYS A 352 -13.19 0.34 -15.94
CA CYS A 352 -13.96 0.55 -17.17
C CYS A 352 -14.03 2.02 -17.53
N TYR A 353 -13.33 2.45 -18.59
CA TYR A 353 -13.32 3.85 -19.06
C TYR A 353 -14.16 4.06 -20.32
N ARG A 354 -14.60 2.99 -20.96
CA ARG A 354 -15.35 3.04 -22.22
C ARG A 354 -16.05 1.71 -22.43
N VAL A 355 -17.28 1.75 -22.97
CA VAL A 355 -18.06 0.55 -23.31
C VAL A 355 -18.33 0.53 -24.81
N LYS A 356 -18.21 -0.64 -25.41
CA LYS A 356 -18.61 -0.95 -26.77
C LYS A 356 -19.71 -1.99 -26.76
N ILE A 357 -20.80 -1.71 -27.49
CA ILE A 357 -21.83 -2.67 -27.83
C ILE A 357 -21.72 -2.95 -29.30
N TRP A 358 -21.72 -4.22 -29.69
CA TRP A 358 -21.62 -4.59 -31.09
C TRP A 358 -22.45 -5.81 -31.46
N PHE A 359 -22.87 -5.87 -32.71
CA PHE A 359 -23.67 -6.94 -33.26
C PHE A 359 -22.74 -8.12 -33.64
N GLU A 360 -22.49 -9.00 -32.70
CA GLU A 360 -21.58 -10.12 -32.86
C GLU A 360 -22.01 -11.06 -33.99
N GLN A 361 -23.31 -11.39 -34.01
CA GLN A 361 -23.86 -12.32 -34.98
C GLN A 361 -25.29 -11.95 -35.33
N LYS A 362 -25.53 -11.64 -36.62
CA LYS A 362 -26.88 -11.53 -37.14
C LYS A 362 -27.40 -12.93 -37.52
N ASN A 363 -28.50 -13.31 -36.92
CA ASN A 363 -29.19 -14.55 -37.23
C ASN A 363 -30.71 -14.32 -37.22
N ASN A 364 -31.27 -14.06 -38.38
CA ASN A 364 -32.70 -13.86 -38.61
C ASN A 364 -33.32 -12.72 -37.79
N GLY A 365 -32.72 -11.54 -37.79
CA GLY A 365 -33.30 -10.38 -37.14
C GLY A 365 -32.39 -9.18 -37.08
N ARG A 366 -32.92 -8.09 -36.58
CA ARG A 366 -32.28 -6.78 -36.38
C ARG A 366 -32.51 -6.36 -34.97
N VAL A 367 -31.70 -5.44 -34.46
CA VAL A 367 -31.82 -4.93 -33.09
C VAL A 367 -31.82 -3.41 -33.13
N ALA A 368 -32.70 -2.80 -32.38
CA ALA A 368 -32.66 -1.38 -32.05
C ALA A 368 -31.92 -1.20 -30.74
N ILE A 369 -31.03 -0.19 -30.69
CA ILE A 369 -30.33 0.24 -29.49
C ILE A 369 -30.68 1.71 -29.26
N ASP A 370 -31.09 2.02 -27.99
CA ASP A 370 -31.54 3.35 -27.63
C ASP A 370 -31.24 3.62 -26.15
N ASP A 371 -31.42 4.86 -25.70
CA ASP A 371 -31.34 5.27 -24.31
C ASP A 371 -30.13 4.70 -23.56
N ILE A 372 -28.92 4.95 -24.07
CA ILE A 372 -27.70 4.56 -23.37
C ILE A 372 -27.49 5.51 -22.21
N SER A 373 -27.35 4.95 -21.01
CA SER A 373 -27.08 5.72 -19.81
C SER A 373 -25.91 5.10 -19.03
N TYR A 374 -25.01 5.95 -18.58
CA TYR A 374 -23.90 5.55 -17.73
C TYR A 374 -23.52 6.66 -16.75
N SER A 375 -22.88 6.29 -15.67
CA SER A 375 -22.24 7.24 -14.76
C SER A 375 -20.77 6.91 -14.60
N CYS A 376 -19.98 7.96 -14.32
CA CYS A 376 -18.57 7.87 -14.02
C CYS A 376 -18.33 8.40 -12.61
N MET A 377 -17.54 7.69 -11.83
CA MET A 377 -17.23 8.04 -10.47
C MET A 377 -15.73 8.27 -10.33
N PRO A 378 -15.27 9.50 -10.13
CA PRO A 378 -13.87 9.77 -9.85
C PRO A 378 -13.39 8.99 -8.63
N VAL A 379 -12.15 8.52 -8.68
CA VAL A 379 -11.51 7.88 -7.52
C VAL A 379 -11.31 8.94 -6.44
N ARG A 380 -11.79 8.65 -5.24
CA ARG A 380 -11.59 9.54 -4.10
C ARG A 380 -10.16 9.42 -3.57
N GLU A 381 -9.59 10.57 -3.22
CA GLU A 381 -8.27 10.67 -2.61
C GLU A 381 -8.39 10.92 -1.11
N ASN A 382 -7.39 10.43 -0.37
CA ASN A 382 -7.27 10.73 1.05
C ASN A 382 -6.76 12.17 1.23
N VAL A 383 -7.57 13.02 1.84
CA VAL A 383 -7.17 14.38 2.22
C VAL A 383 -6.94 14.37 3.72
N TYR A 384 -5.67 14.41 4.12
CA TYR A 384 -5.27 14.29 5.52
C TYR A 384 -5.53 15.58 6.29
N VAL A 385 -6.15 15.46 7.47
CA VAL A 385 -6.12 16.47 8.52
C VAL A 385 -4.74 16.51 9.13
N PHE A 386 -4.21 15.32 9.40
CA PHE A 386 -2.81 15.06 9.70
C PHE A 386 -2.45 13.61 9.34
N GLU A 387 -1.24 13.41 8.87
CA GLU A 387 -0.66 12.13 8.51
C GLU A 387 0.50 11.82 9.47
N ASP A 388 0.52 10.61 10.01
CA ASP A 388 1.56 10.10 10.91
C ASP A 388 1.91 11.07 12.07
N LYS A 389 0.89 11.74 12.62
CA LYS A 389 1.05 12.61 13.77
C LYS A 389 1.47 11.80 14.99
N ASN A 390 2.65 12.08 15.54
CA ASN A 390 3.08 11.47 16.80
C ASN A 390 2.18 11.99 17.94
N VAL A 391 1.43 11.08 18.54
CA VAL A 391 0.51 11.35 19.66
C VAL A 391 1.06 10.86 20.99
N GLY A 392 2.31 10.36 21.01
CA GLY A 392 2.98 9.84 22.20
C GLY A 392 2.52 8.43 22.58
N SER A 393 2.83 8.04 23.81
CA SER A 393 2.57 6.70 24.36
C SER A 393 1.14 6.58 24.91
N VAL A 394 0.13 6.91 24.09
CA VAL A 394 -1.30 6.86 24.48
C VAL A 394 -2.06 5.85 23.63
N THR A 395 -3.20 5.38 24.11
CA THR A 395 -4.10 4.45 23.39
C THR A 395 -5.41 5.10 22.97
N SER A 396 -5.52 6.42 23.14
CA SER A 396 -6.62 7.23 22.62
C SER A 396 -6.17 8.66 22.37
N TYR A 397 -6.83 9.34 21.45
CA TYR A 397 -6.53 10.73 21.12
C TYR A 397 -7.77 11.47 20.69
N ALA A 398 -8.03 12.63 21.30
CA ALA A 398 -9.12 13.53 20.91
C ALA A 398 -8.72 14.31 19.64
N VAL A 399 -9.52 14.17 18.60
CA VAL A 399 -9.40 14.89 17.32
C VAL A 399 -10.44 15.99 17.31
N GLU A 400 -10.02 17.22 17.03
CA GLU A 400 -10.85 18.41 17.05
C GLU A 400 -10.62 19.27 15.80
N GLY A 401 -11.53 20.22 15.53
CA GLY A 401 -11.41 21.17 14.43
C GLY A 401 -11.73 20.58 13.07
N LEU A 402 -12.58 19.55 13.03
CA LEU A 402 -13.04 18.88 11.83
C LEU A 402 -14.21 19.63 11.19
N ASP A 403 -14.36 19.45 9.88
CA ASP A 403 -15.51 19.95 9.12
C ASP A 403 -16.71 19.01 9.32
N GLU A 404 -17.84 19.54 9.82
CA GLU A 404 -19.02 18.75 10.14
C GLU A 404 -19.69 18.06 8.94
N ASP A 405 -19.45 18.56 7.73
CA ASP A 405 -20.04 18.04 6.49
C ASP A 405 -19.25 16.88 5.87
N LEU A 406 -18.10 16.50 6.44
CA LEU A 406 -17.22 15.48 5.88
C LEU A 406 -17.24 14.18 6.67
N ASP A 407 -17.01 13.07 5.94
CA ASP A 407 -16.75 11.78 6.53
C ASP A 407 -15.26 11.62 6.81
N TYR A 408 -14.94 11.18 8.02
CA TYR A 408 -13.57 10.99 8.44
C TYR A 408 -13.24 9.52 8.67
N TYR A 409 -11.96 9.23 8.50
CA TYR A 409 -11.36 7.91 8.69
C TYR A 409 -10.07 8.08 9.47
N TYR A 410 -9.68 7.06 10.19
CA TYR A 410 -8.38 7.04 10.83
C TYR A 410 -7.73 5.65 10.85
N TYR A 411 -6.43 5.63 10.94
CA TYR A 411 -5.61 4.47 11.27
C TYR A 411 -4.44 4.90 12.16
N VAL A 412 -3.81 3.92 12.79
CA VAL A 412 -2.70 4.11 13.73
C VAL A 412 -1.55 3.18 13.39
N LYS A 413 -0.32 3.69 13.46
CA LYS A 413 0.90 2.90 13.46
C LYS A 413 1.55 2.98 14.84
N ALA A 414 2.24 1.92 15.25
CA ALA A 414 3.13 1.94 16.41
C ALA A 414 4.54 2.29 15.95
N SER A 415 5.29 3.02 16.78
CA SER A 415 6.69 3.36 16.54
C SER A 415 7.55 2.94 17.71
N SER A 416 8.69 2.26 17.47
CA SER A 416 9.64 1.87 18.51
C SER A 416 10.55 3.02 18.94
N GLU A 417 11.35 2.78 19.96
CA GLU A 417 12.40 3.71 20.40
C GLU A 417 13.44 3.98 19.33
N ASN A 418 13.67 3.02 18.41
CA ASN A 418 14.61 3.12 17.31
C ASN A 418 13.98 3.72 16.03
N GLY A 419 12.71 4.17 16.10
CA GLY A 419 11.99 4.76 14.97
C GLY A 419 11.45 3.76 13.95
N VAL A 420 11.51 2.45 14.23
CA VAL A 420 10.87 1.43 13.40
C VAL A 420 9.36 1.53 13.57
N GLN A 421 8.63 1.57 12.46
CA GLN A 421 7.17 1.67 12.47
C GLN A 421 6.53 0.32 12.13
N SER A 422 5.35 0.08 12.71
CA SER A 422 4.49 -1.03 12.30
C SER A 422 3.81 -0.73 10.95
N GLU A 423 3.20 -1.74 10.36
CA GLU A 423 2.17 -1.52 9.36
C GLU A 423 1.01 -0.71 9.96
N PRO A 424 0.23 0.03 9.16
CA PRO A 424 -0.96 0.72 9.64
C PRO A 424 -2.00 -0.29 10.14
N SER A 425 -2.75 0.09 11.17
CA SER A 425 -3.95 -0.64 11.60
C SER A 425 -5.01 -0.69 10.51
N ASP A 426 -6.05 -1.48 10.72
CA ASP A 426 -7.25 -1.37 9.92
C ASP A 426 -7.79 0.07 9.97
N GLU A 427 -8.31 0.52 8.82
CA GLU A 427 -9.01 1.80 8.70
C GLU A 427 -10.32 1.76 9.49
N ILE A 428 -10.54 2.77 10.32
CA ILE A 428 -11.79 2.96 11.03
C ILE A 428 -12.53 4.14 10.42
N ALA A 429 -13.74 3.88 9.93
CA ALA A 429 -14.67 4.93 9.55
C ALA A 429 -15.29 5.57 10.79
N VAL A 430 -15.24 6.89 10.89
CA VAL A 430 -15.89 7.62 11.97
C VAL A 430 -17.37 7.75 11.64
N ILE A 431 -18.14 6.76 12.10
CA ILE A 431 -19.57 6.63 11.81
C ILE A 431 -20.35 7.03 13.06
N GLY A 432 -21.31 7.91 12.88
CA GLY A 432 -22.24 8.28 13.94
C GLY A 432 -23.00 9.57 13.63
N LEU A 433 -24.20 9.68 14.21
CA LEU A 433 -24.97 10.90 14.15
C LEU A 433 -24.84 11.62 15.49
N VAL A 434 -24.44 12.88 15.45
CA VAL A 434 -24.47 13.75 16.61
C VAL A 434 -25.91 14.04 16.98
N ALA A 435 -26.24 14.06 18.28
CA ALA A 435 -27.57 14.40 18.72
C ALA A 435 -27.96 15.85 18.26
N PRO A 436 -29.17 16.05 17.73
CA PRO A 436 -29.59 17.38 17.34
C PRO A 436 -29.67 18.32 18.56
N VAL A 437 -29.24 19.54 18.37
CA VAL A 437 -29.39 20.60 19.39
C VAL A 437 -30.83 21.06 19.36
N VAL A 438 -31.54 20.87 20.45
CA VAL A 438 -32.96 21.28 20.61
C VAL A 438 -33.03 22.70 21.12
N ALA A 439 -33.82 23.53 20.46
CA ALA A 439 -34.12 24.91 20.89
C ALA A 439 -35.44 24.97 21.63
N ALA A 440 -35.70 26.14 22.28
CA ALA A 440 -36.96 26.40 22.94
C ALA A 440 -38.14 26.34 21.96
N ALA A 441 -39.24 25.77 22.38
CA ALA A 441 -40.46 25.73 21.60
C ALA A 441 -41.05 27.16 21.42
N THR A 442 -41.63 27.41 20.25
CA THR A 442 -42.37 28.62 19.95
C THR A 442 -43.87 28.32 19.73
N ASP A 443 -44.67 29.35 19.52
CA ASP A 443 -46.11 29.28 19.23
C ASP A 443 -46.87 28.38 20.22
N VAL A 444 -46.48 28.50 21.50
CA VAL A 444 -47.03 27.68 22.58
C VAL A 444 -48.48 28.14 22.89
N THR A 445 -49.38 27.18 22.79
CA THR A 445 -50.81 27.34 23.15
C THR A 445 -51.20 26.28 24.20
N GLU A 446 -52.44 26.26 24.61
CA GLU A 446 -52.96 25.23 25.52
C GLU A 446 -52.90 23.80 24.92
N SER A 447 -52.84 23.68 23.60
CA SER A 447 -52.95 22.39 22.90
C SER A 447 -51.86 22.12 21.85
N SER A 448 -50.99 23.11 21.58
CA SER A 448 -49.97 22.98 20.54
C SER A 448 -48.72 23.81 20.82
N TYR A 449 -47.60 23.43 20.19
CA TYR A 449 -46.39 24.22 20.14
C TYR A 449 -45.59 23.84 18.88
N THR A 450 -44.66 24.70 18.49
CA THR A 450 -43.70 24.43 17.43
C THR A 450 -42.36 24.02 18.06
N ALA A 451 -41.90 22.80 17.79
CA ALA A 451 -40.59 22.31 18.23
C ALA A 451 -39.50 22.72 17.23
N HIS A 452 -38.37 23.15 17.73
CA HIS A 452 -37.23 23.57 16.94
C HIS A 452 -35.97 22.76 17.31
N TRP A 453 -35.17 22.42 16.32
CA TRP A 453 -33.86 21.83 16.48
C TRP A 453 -32.95 22.26 15.33
N GLU A 454 -31.65 22.25 15.58
CA GLU A 454 -30.67 22.46 14.53
C GLU A 454 -30.53 21.20 13.66
N LYS A 455 -30.28 21.40 12.35
CA LYS A 455 -29.98 20.30 11.46
C LYS A 455 -28.72 19.57 11.93
N THR A 456 -28.82 18.29 12.09
CA THR A 456 -27.67 17.44 12.35
C THR A 456 -27.02 17.04 11.02
N PRO A 457 -25.70 17.24 10.83
CA PRO A 457 -24.99 16.76 9.66
C PRO A 457 -25.27 15.26 9.42
N LYS A 458 -25.39 14.86 8.15
CA LYS A 458 -25.62 13.46 7.74
C LYS A 458 -26.96 12.83 8.18
N ALA A 459 -27.83 13.58 8.86
CA ALA A 459 -29.16 13.08 9.22
C ALA A 459 -30.12 13.13 8.01
N GLU A 460 -30.64 11.98 7.62
CA GLU A 460 -31.66 11.87 6.56
C GLU A 460 -33.07 12.19 7.05
N GLY A 461 -33.29 12.20 8.37
CA GLY A 461 -34.57 12.49 8.98
C GLY A 461 -34.52 12.56 10.50
N TYR A 462 -35.59 13.02 11.11
CA TYR A 462 -35.71 13.19 12.55
C TYR A 462 -36.96 12.48 13.08
N ARG A 463 -36.84 11.94 14.30
CA ARG A 463 -37.98 11.43 15.06
C ARG A 463 -38.21 12.34 16.25
N VAL A 464 -39.41 12.91 16.36
CA VAL A 464 -39.83 13.77 17.48
C VAL A 464 -40.65 12.92 18.46
N ASN A 465 -40.21 12.85 19.71
CA ASN A 465 -40.94 12.22 20.80
C ASN A 465 -41.50 13.34 21.69
N ASN A 466 -42.83 13.36 21.87
CA ASN A 466 -43.52 14.27 22.76
C ASN A 466 -44.03 13.51 23.99
N TYR A 467 -43.70 13.97 25.19
CA TYR A 467 -44.16 13.36 26.44
C TYR A 467 -44.43 14.44 27.51
N SER A 468 -45.31 14.12 28.44
CA SER A 468 -45.57 14.98 29.60
C SER A 468 -45.01 14.32 30.88
N VAL A 469 -44.44 15.16 31.75
CA VAL A 469 -44.02 14.74 33.08
C VAL A 469 -45.04 15.27 34.08
N TYR A 470 -45.69 14.39 34.80
CA TYR A 470 -46.54 14.77 35.90
C TYR A 470 -45.69 14.91 37.15
N THR A 471 -45.55 16.10 37.70
CA THR A 471 -45.03 16.33 39.06
C THR A 471 -46.17 16.06 40.03
N ALA A 472 -45.96 15.10 40.92
CA ALA A 472 -46.89 14.79 42.03
C ALA A 472 -46.91 15.91 43.05
#